data_f4f5e155cffd732350a95bb8fea94548
#
_entry.id   f4f5e155cffd732350a95bb8fea94548
#
_cell.length_a   1.000
_cell.length_b   1.000
_cell.length_c   1.000
_cell.angle_alpha   90.00
_cell.angle_beta   90.00
_cell.angle_gamma   90.00
#
_symmetry.space_group_name_H-M   'P 1'
#
loop_
_entity.id
_entity.type
_entity.pdbx_description
1 polymer ?
#
loop_
_entity_poly.entity_id
_entity_poly.type
_entity_poly.pdbx_seq_one_letter_code
_entity_poly.pdbx_strand_id
1 'polypeptide(L)'
;MRRQLRRQSEQYGNIRPKPADAVLIGAGAGLSAAAGLTYSGERFERYFSDFREKYSITDIYSGGFYPFETLEEYWAWWSRHIFYNRYVDAPVPVYDKLLTAVKGTDYFVLTTNVEHQFQRAGFDKKRLFYTQGDYGLWQCSRACHDRTYDNEVTVRRMLDEQGDMKVPSELVPYCPVCGAPMTMNPTW
;
A
#
# COMPACT_ATOMS: atom_id res chain seq x y z
N MET A 1 23.29 -20.68 8.46
CA MET A 1 22.18 -19.76 8.68
C MET A 1 21.67 -19.72 10.13
N ARG A 2 21.24 -20.81 10.77
CA ARG A 2 20.76 -20.82 12.19
C ARG A 2 21.78 -20.35 13.25
N ARG A 3 23.09 -20.59 13.06
CA ARG A 3 24.15 -20.14 14.00
C ARG A 3 24.43 -18.63 13.91
N GLN A 4 24.22 -18.01 12.75
CA GLN A 4 24.43 -16.57 12.55
C GLN A 4 23.28 -15.76 13.18
N LEU A 5 22.04 -16.24 13.05
CA LEU A 5 20.85 -15.64 13.69
C LEU A 5 20.93 -15.71 15.22
N ARG A 6 21.45 -16.81 15.79
CA ARG A 6 21.68 -16.93 17.24
C ARG A 6 22.74 -15.93 17.76
N ARG A 7 23.83 -15.73 17.04
CA ARG A 7 24.86 -14.75 17.43
C ARG A 7 24.34 -13.31 17.39
N GLN A 8 23.47 -12.97 16.43
CA GLN A 8 22.82 -11.65 16.39
C GLN A 8 21.84 -11.47 17.55
N SER A 9 21.04 -12.48 17.91
CA SER A 9 20.14 -12.39 19.06
C SER A 9 20.88 -12.31 20.41
N GLU A 10 22.06 -12.92 20.54
CA GLU A 10 22.89 -12.81 21.75
C GLU A 10 23.58 -11.43 21.86
N GLN A 11 23.90 -10.80 20.74
CA GLN A 11 24.51 -9.46 20.71
C GLN A 11 23.53 -8.33 21.02
N TYR A 12 22.23 -8.54 20.77
CA TYR A 12 21.14 -7.57 21.04
C TYR A 12 20.26 -7.95 22.24
N GLY A 13 20.51 -9.09 22.87
CA GLY A 13 19.62 -9.76 23.84
C GLY A 13 19.42 -9.06 25.20
N ASN A 14 20.06 -7.92 25.47
CA ASN A 14 19.94 -7.21 26.76
C ASN A 14 19.87 -5.69 26.66
N ILE A 15 19.49 -5.15 25.49
CA ILE A 15 19.19 -3.72 25.43
C ILE A 15 17.78 -3.54 25.99
N ARG A 16 17.66 -3.34 27.30
CA ARG A 16 16.42 -2.77 27.85
C ARG A 16 16.35 -1.33 27.31
N PRO A 17 15.32 -0.96 26.54
CA PRO A 17 15.15 0.43 26.15
C PRO A 17 15.12 1.27 27.44
N LYS A 18 15.96 2.29 27.49
CA LYS A 18 15.83 3.30 28.56
C LYS A 18 14.44 3.91 28.43
N PRO A 19 13.80 4.30 29.55
CA PRO A 19 12.59 5.10 29.48
C PRO A 19 12.85 6.27 28.52
N ALA A 20 12.11 6.35 27.44
CA ALA A 20 12.21 7.44 26.48
C ALA A 20 11.06 8.41 26.75
N ASP A 21 11.33 9.71 26.68
CA ASP A 21 10.30 10.73 26.80
C ASP A 21 9.36 10.73 25.59
N ALA A 22 9.87 10.30 24.43
CA ALA A 22 9.11 10.16 23.20
C ALA A 22 9.65 9.02 22.31
N VAL A 23 8.80 8.50 21.42
CA VAL A 23 9.12 7.42 20.46
C VAL A 23 8.90 7.91 19.04
N LEU A 24 9.94 7.89 18.22
CA LEU A 24 9.83 8.08 16.76
C LEU A 24 9.81 6.72 16.06
N ILE A 25 8.74 6.46 15.32
CA ILE A 25 8.56 5.24 14.51
C ILE A 25 8.86 5.58 13.05
N GLY A 26 9.97 5.09 12.54
CA GLY A 26 10.29 5.10 11.10
C GLY A 26 9.82 3.79 10.45
N ALA A 27 8.98 3.87 9.42
CA ALA A 27 8.41 2.69 8.78
C ALA A 27 8.45 2.77 7.26
N GLY A 28 8.73 1.65 6.61
CA GLY A 28 8.71 1.47 5.17
C GLY A 28 8.13 0.10 4.79
N ALA A 29 8.32 -0.32 3.55
CA ALA A 29 7.76 -1.54 2.97
C ALA A 29 8.05 -2.82 3.78
N GLY A 30 9.15 -2.86 4.53
CA GLY A 30 9.48 -3.97 5.43
C GLY A 30 8.43 -4.21 6.52
N LEU A 31 7.81 -3.15 7.04
CA LEU A 31 6.74 -3.28 8.02
C LEU A 31 5.48 -3.87 7.38
N SER A 32 5.10 -3.41 6.19
CA SER A 32 3.96 -3.95 5.44
C SER A 32 4.20 -5.43 5.09
N ALA A 33 5.41 -5.80 4.67
CA ALA A 33 5.77 -7.19 4.40
C ALA A 33 5.69 -8.06 5.66
N ALA A 34 6.15 -7.56 6.83
CA ALA A 34 6.00 -8.25 8.11
C ALA A 34 4.53 -8.40 8.54
N ALA A 35 3.67 -7.49 8.12
CA ALA A 35 2.22 -7.56 8.32
C ALA A 35 1.52 -8.50 7.30
N GLY A 36 2.25 -9.13 6.39
CA GLY A 36 1.72 -10.06 5.39
C GLY A 36 1.30 -9.41 4.07
N LEU A 37 1.54 -8.11 3.88
CA LEU A 37 1.29 -7.40 2.63
C LEU A 37 2.47 -7.55 1.67
N THR A 38 2.83 -8.80 1.38
CA THR A 38 3.94 -9.14 0.47
C THR A 38 3.56 -8.86 -0.98
N TYR A 39 4.54 -8.48 -1.79
CA TYR A 39 4.36 -8.17 -3.21
C TYR A 39 4.67 -9.35 -4.14
N SER A 40 5.17 -10.45 -3.60
CA SER A 40 5.52 -11.67 -4.33
C SER A 40 5.06 -12.92 -3.57
N GLY A 41 5.27 -14.10 -4.16
CA GLY A 41 4.91 -15.38 -3.58
C GLY A 41 3.41 -15.63 -3.57
N GLU A 42 2.91 -16.34 -2.57
CA GLU A 42 1.52 -16.84 -2.50
C GLU A 42 0.48 -15.73 -2.68
N ARG A 43 0.73 -14.54 -2.11
CA ARG A 43 -0.21 -13.43 -2.22
C ARG A 43 -0.30 -12.88 -3.65
N PHE A 44 0.81 -12.80 -4.36
CA PHE A 44 0.83 -12.43 -5.78
C PHE A 44 0.10 -13.49 -6.62
N GLU A 45 0.42 -14.77 -6.42
CA GLU A 45 -0.24 -15.85 -7.13
C GLU A 45 -1.75 -15.87 -6.92
N ARG A 46 -2.20 -15.57 -5.71
CA ARG A 46 -3.62 -15.57 -5.35
C ARG A 46 -4.43 -14.50 -6.06
N TYR A 47 -3.85 -13.32 -6.28
CA TYR A 47 -4.61 -12.17 -6.77
C TYR A 47 -4.23 -11.70 -8.18
N PHE A 48 -3.11 -12.19 -8.74
CA PHE A 48 -2.54 -11.71 -10.00
C PHE A 48 -2.01 -12.82 -10.90
N SER A 49 -2.36 -14.09 -10.68
CA SER A 49 -1.89 -15.20 -11.50
C SER A 49 -2.25 -15.06 -12.97
N ASP A 50 -3.44 -14.53 -13.28
CA ASP A 50 -3.89 -14.22 -14.63
C ASP A 50 -3.01 -13.17 -15.33
N PHE A 51 -2.61 -12.13 -14.61
CA PHE A 51 -1.66 -11.13 -15.12
C PHE A 51 -0.25 -11.71 -15.31
N ARG A 52 0.19 -12.61 -14.43
CA ARG A 52 1.43 -13.35 -14.65
C ARG A 52 1.38 -14.16 -15.93
N GLU A 53 0.31 -14.90 -16.15
CA GLU A 53 0.16 -15.77 -17.32
C GLU A 53 0.13 -14.98 -18.63
N LYS A 54 -0.59 -13.87 -18.67
CA LYS A 54 -0.74 -13.05 -19.89
C LYS A 54 0.45 -12.13 -20.15
N TYR A 55 0.98 -11.48 -19.10
CA TYR A 55 1.95 -10.39 -19.24
C TYR A 55 3.34 -10.74 -18.71
N SER A 56 3.55 -11.96 -18.18
CA SER A 56 4.82 -12.39 -17.58
C SER A 56 5.26 -11.50 -16.39
N ILE A 57 4.32 -10.84 -15.72
CA ILE A 57 4.59 -10.06 -14.53
C ILE A 57 4.85 -11.02 -13.36
N THR A 58 5.90 -10.77 -12.56
CA THR A 58 6.37 -11.69 -11.53
C THR A 58 6.10 -11.24 -10.09
N ASP A 59 5.73 -9.99 -9.91
CA ASP A 59 5.41 -9.41 -8.60
C ASP A 59 4.55 -8.15 -8.72
N ILE A 60 3.93 -7.74 -7.59
CA ILE A 60 3.01 -6.60 -7.56
C ILE A 60 3.73 -5.26 -7.84
N TYR A 61 5.00 -5.13 -7.45
CA TYR A 61 5.75 -3.89 -7.66
C TYR A 61 6.06 -3.68 -9.15
N SER A 62 6.65 -4.68 -9.80
CA SER A 62 7.01 -4.60 -11.22
C SER A 62 5.79 -4.41 -12.13
N GLY A 63 4.66 -5.02 -11.77
CA GLY A 63 3.42 -4.86 -12.52
C GLY A 63 2.83 -3.46 -12.48
N GLY A 64 3.14 -2.66 -11.46
CA GLY A 64 2.74 -1.25 -11.39
C GLY A 64 3.39 -0.37 -12.47
N PHE A 65 4.52 -0.83 -13.05
CA PHE A 65 5.24 -0.15 -14.13
C PHE A 65 5.04 -0.80 -15.50
N TYR A 66 4.21 -1.86 -15.57
CA TYR A 66 3.95 -2.53 -16.83
C TYR A 66 3.20 -1.60 -17.80
N PRO A 67 3.64 -1.46 -19.07
CA PRO A 67 3.02 -0.58 -20.05
C PRO A 67 1.79 -1.24 -20.67
N PHE A 68 0.69 -1.31 -19.91
CA PHE A 68 -0.57 -1.84 -20.42
C PHE A 68 -1.04 -1.10 -21.67
N GLU A 69 -1.60 -1.83 -22.63
CA GLU A 69 -2.03 -1.26 -23.92
C GLU A 69 -3.26 -0.36 -23.78
N THR A 70 -4.15 -0.65 -22.82
CA THR A 70 -5.39 0.07 -22.61
C THR A 70 -5.53 0.54 -21.15
N LEU A 71 -6.32 1.61 -20.95
CA LEU A 71 -6.64 2.08 -19.60
C LEU A 71 -7.49 1.07 -18.82
N GLU A 72 -8.30 0.28 -19.51
CA GLU A 72 -9.10 -0.78 -18.90
C GLU A 72 -8.20 -1.86 -18.28
N GLU A 73 -7.12 -2.27 -18.95
CA GLU A 73 -6.13 -3.21 -18.41
C GLU A 73 -5.32 -2.59 -17.28
N TYR A 74 -4.86 -1.36 -17.47
CA TYR A 74 -4.15 -0.60 -16.43
C TYR A 74 -4.98 -0.51 -15.14
N TRP A 75 -6.26 -0.16 -15.24
CA TRP A 75 -7.12 -0.05 -14.07
C TRP A 75 -7.59 -1.40 -13.51
N ALA A 76 -7.62 -2.46 -14.31
CA ALA A 76 -7.83 -3.82 -13.80
C ALA A 76 -6.66 -4.26 -12.90
N TRP A 77 -5.42 -3.95 -13.28
CA TRP A 77 -4.26 -4.15 -12.43
C TRP A 77 -4.33 -3.29 -11.16
N TRP A 78 -4.45 -1.98 -11.34
CA TRP A 78 -4.38 -1.03 -10.23
C TRP A 78 -5.54 -1.15 -9.25
N SER A 79 -6.73 -1.49 -9.68
CA SER A 79 -7.85 -1.72 -8.77
C SER A 79 -7.57 -2.87 -7.80
N ARG A 80 -6.99 -3.98 -8.27
CA ARG A 80 -6.55 -5.08 -7.41
C ARG A 80 -5.42 -4.65 -6.49
N HIS A 81 -4.42 -3.95 -7.03
CA HIS A 81 -3.30 -3.45 -6.25
C HIS A 81 -3.77 -2.55 -5.10
N ILE A 82 -4.63 -1.57 -5.41
CA ILE A 82 -5.20 -0.66 -4.42
C ILE A 82 -6.00 -1.45 -3.38
N PHE A 83 -6.96 -2.24 -3.82
CA PHE A 83 -7.89 -2.92 -2.92
C PHE A 83 -7.17 -3.81 -1.91
N TYR A 84 -6.33 -4.70 -2.39
CA TYR A 84 -5.65 -5.67 -1.54
C TYR A 84 -4.57 -5.06 -0.64
N ASN A 85 -4.06 -3.87 -0.93
CA ASN A 85 -3.11 -3.20 -0.04
C ASN A 85 -3.77 -2.15 0.86
N ARG A 86 -4.73 -1.38 0.33
CA ARG A 86 -5.30 -0.20 1.00
C ARG A 86 -6.60 -0.47 1.73
N TYR A 87 -7.47 -1.36 1.18
CA TYR A 87 -8.83 -1.55 1.66
C TYR A 87 -9.07 -2.87 2.38
N VAL A 88 -8.08 -3.74 2.46
CA VAL A 88 -8.10 -4.98 3.23
C VAL A 88 -7.20 -4.85 4.45
N ASP A 89 -7.60 -5.46 5.55
CA ASP A 89 -6.78 -5.51 6.75
C ASP A 89 -5.52 -6.35 6.51
N ALA A 90 -4.41 -5.92 7.10
CA ALA A 90 -3.18 -6.69 7.03
C ALA A 90 -3.36 -8.05 7.70
N PRO A 91 -2.91 -9.15 7.08
CA PRO A 91 -3.11 -10.52 7.60
C PRO A 91 -2.53 -10.75 9.00
N VAL A 92 -1.46 -10.04 9.34
CA VAL A 92 -0.79 -10.16 10.64
C VAL A 92 -0.94 -8.82 11.38
N PRO A 93 -1.38 -8.81 12.65
CA PRO A 93 -1.70 -7.59 13.40
C PRO A 93 -0.44 -6.86 13.92
N VAL A 94 0.52 -6.59 13.03
CA VAL A 94 1.78 -5.91 13.39
C VAL A 94 1.51 -4.46 13.79
N TYR A 95 0.64 -3.77 13.07
CA TYR A 95 0.29 -2.38 13.34
C TYR A 95 -0.45 -2.21 14.66
N ASP A 96 -1.38 -3.12 14.99
CA ASP A 96 -2.10 -3.13 16.28
C ASP A 96 -1.16 -3.38 17.46
N LYS A 97 -0.22 -4.32 17.31
CA LYS A 97 0.81 -4.59 18.32
C LYS A 97 1.71 -3.37 18.51
N LEU A 98 2.10 -2.71 17.42
CA LEU A 98 2.92 -1.51 17.47
C LEU A 98 2.18 -0.36 18.16
N LEU A 99 0.90 -0.12 17.83
CA LEU A 99 0.07 0.86 18.53
C LEU A 99 -0.03 0.54 20.02
N THR A 100 -0.27 -0.71 20.38
CA THR A 100 -0.33 -1.15 21.77
C THR A 100 0.98 -0.87 22.52
N ALA A 101 2.12 -1.09 21.87
CA ALA A 101 3.44 -0.87 22.46
C ALA A 101 3.75 0.61 22.74
N VAL A 102 3.19 1.54 21.96
CA VAL A 102 3.42 2.99 22.12
C VAL A 102 2.24 3.72 22.78
N LYS A 103 1.15 3.01 23.04
CA LYS A 103 -0.04 3.58 23.68
C LYS A 103 0.31 4.14 25.08
N GLY A 104 0.04 5.40 25.29
CA GLY A 104 0.34 6.09 26.55
C GLY A 104 1.72 6.73 26.61
N THR A 105 2.53 6.60 25.54
CA THR A 105 3.76 7.38 25.38
C THR A 105 3.56 8.51 24.37
N ASP A 106 4.43 9.50 24.40
CA ASP A 106 4.49 10.46 23.31
C ASP A 106 5.17 9.79 22.12
N TYR A 107 4.46 9.71 20.97
CA TYR A 107 4.99 9.07 19.76
C TYR A 107 4.71 9.90 18.51
N PHE A 108 5.53 9.69 17.50
CA PHE A 108 5.30 10.19 16.16
C PHE A 108 5.68 9.11 15.12
N VAL A 109 4.92 9.00 14.03
CA VAL A 109 5.16 8.06 12.96
C VAL A 109 5.59 8.81 11.71
N LEU A 110 6.72 8.41 11.14
CA LEU A 110 7.19 8.81 9.81
C LEU A 110 7.22 7.58 8.93
N THR A 111 6.45 7.59 7.83
CA THR A 111 6.37 6.43 6.94
C THR A 111 6.41 6.82 5.47
N THR A 112 7.04 5.95 4.67
CA THR A 112 6.96 5.97 3.20
C THR A 112 5.82 5.10 2.67
N ASN A 113 5.13 4.38 3.53
CA ASN A 113 4.04 3.48 3.15
C ASN A 113 2.79 4.26 2.75
N VAL A 114 2.11 3.79 1.70
CA VAL A 114 0.97 4.45 1.05
C VAL A 114 -0.35 3.69 1.20
N GLU A 115 -0.32 2.53 1.87
CA GLU A 115 -1.48 1.65 2.09
C GLU A 115 -2.30 2.01 3.33
N HIS A 116 -1.88 3.01 4.11
CA HIS A 116 -2.60 3.55 5.28
C HIS A 116 -2.93 2.54 6.39
N GLN A 117 -2.14 1.50 6.57
CA GLN A 117 -2.35 0.50 7.62
C GLN A 117 -2.18 1.08 9.04
N PHE A 118 -1.35 2.11 9.23
CA PHE A 118 -1.28 2.85 10.50
C PHE A 118 -2.62 3.49 10.86
N GLN A 119 -3.25 4.16 9.89
CA GLN A 119 -4.56 4.81 10.10
C GLN A 119 -5.64 3.76 10.38
N ARG A 120 -5.60 2.61 9.69
CA ARG A 120 -6.53 1.49 9.89
C ARG A 120 -6.39 0.88 11.29
N ALA A 121 -5.18 0.76 11.80
CA ALA A 121 -4.90 0.30 13.16
C ALA A 121 -5.28 1.32 14.25
N GLY A 122 -5.66 2.55 13.89
CA GLY A 122 -6.14 3.57 14.82
C GLY A 122 -5.06 4.50 15.36
N PHE A 123 -3.91 4.62 14.70
CA PHE A 123 -2.93 5.66 15.03
C PHE A 123 -3.52 7.05 14.82
N ASP A 124 -3.20 7.99 15.73
CA ASP A 124 -3.65 9.38 15.63
C ASP A 124 -3.04 10.04 14.36
N LYS A 125 -3.90 10.52 13.45
CA LYS A 125 -3.49 11.21 12.23
C LYS A 125 -2.61 12.44 12.49
N LYS A 126 -2.75 13.10 13.62
CA LYS A 126 -1.92 14.25 14.01
C LYS A 126 -0.49 13.85 14.35
N ARG A 127 -0.27 12.58 14.63
CA ARG A 127 1.01 11.97 14.97
C ARG A 127 1.59 11.11 13.85
N LEU A 128 1.09 11.30 12.63
CA LEU A 128 1.44 10.49 11.47
C LEU A 128 1.81 11.38 10.28
N PHE A 129 3.00 11.19 9.74
CA PHE A 129 3.45 11.81 8.51
C PHE A 129 3.82 10.73 7.49
N TYR A 130 3.13 10.71 6.36
CA TYR A 130 3.37 9.80 5.24
C TYR A 130 3.84 10.62 4.03
N THR A 131 4.97 10.22 3.44
CA THR A 131 5.72 11.07 2.51
C THR A 131 5.42 10.80 1.03
N GLN A 132 4.81 9.64 0.70
CA GLN A 132 4.68 9.18 -0.69
C GLN A 132 3.22 9.11 -1.17
N GLY A 133 2.29 9.78 -0.51
CA GLY A 133 0.89 9.84 -0.93
C GLY A 133 0.02 8.70 -0.36
N ASP A 134 -1.07 8.41 -1.06
CA ASP A 134 -2.13 7.47 -0.62
C ASP A 134 -2.67 6.67 -1.81
N TYR A 135 -2.67 5.35 -1.72
CA TYR A 135 -3.34 4.48 -2.69
C TYR A 135 -4.86 4.70 -2.75
N GLY A 136 -5.45 5.27 -1.71
CA GLY A 136 -6.87 5.61 -1.68
C GLY A 136 -7.24 6.86 -2.46
N LEU A 137 -6.28 7.54 -3.10
CA LEU A 137 -6.50 8.79 -3.80
C LEU A 137 -6.06 8.71 -5.26
N TRP A 138 -6.82 9.39 -6.12
CA TRP A 138 -6.45 9.69 -7.49
C TRP A 138 -6.15 11.17 -7.67
N GLN A 139 -5.33 11.47 -8.67
CA GLN A 139 -5.03 12.84 -9.11
C GLN A 139 -5.03 12.92 -10.64
N CYS A 140 -5.13 14.12 -11.16
CA CYS A 140 -5.03 14.36 -12.60
C CYS A 140 -3.63 13.98 -13.12
N SER A 141 -3.54 13.13 -14.15
CA SER A 141 -2.26 12.76 -14.75
C SER A 141 -1.49 13.92 -15.37
N ARG A 142 -2.19 15.02 -15.70
CA ARG A 142 -1.59 16.27 -16.22
C ARG A 142 -1.34 17.32 -15.14
N ALA A 143 -1.61 16.99 -13.88
CA ALA A 143 -1.48 17.94 -12.77
C ALA A 143 -2.16 19.30 -13.04
N CYS A 144 -3.33 19.30 -13.70
CA CYS A 144 -4.02 20.55 -14.06
C CYS A 144 -4.59 21.30 -12.85
N HIS A 145 -4.61 20.68 -11.69
CA HIS A 145 -4.97 21.20 -10.37
C HIS A 145 -4.37 20.30 -9.28
N ASP A 146 -4.40 20.73 -8.04
CA ASP A 146 -3.84 20.06 -6.85
C ASP A 146 -4.86 19.18 -6.09
N ARG A 147 -6.10 19.06 -6.56
CA ARG A 147 -7.14 18.26 -5.92
C ARG A 147 -6.88 16.77 -6.11
N THR A 148 -7.13 16.02 -5.04
CA THR A 148 -7.19 14.56 -5.05
C THR A 148 -8.61 14.06 -4.88
N TYR A 149 -8.89 12.83 -5.29
CA TYR A 149 -10.21 12.23 -5.33
C TYR A 149 -10.17 10.86 -4.67
N ASP A 150 -11.09 10.62 -3.74
CA ASP A 150 -11.28 9.30 -3.13
C ASP A 150 -11.68 8.28 -4.19
N ASN A 151 -11.13 7.07 -4.07
CA ASN A 151 -11.31 6.05 -5.08
C ASN A 151 -12.00 4.76 -4.58
N GLU A 152 -12.31 4.64 -3.29
CA GLU A 152 -12.75 3.38 -2.70
C GLU A 152 -13.97 2.78 -3.40
N VAL A 153 -15.02 3.58 -3.60
CA VAL A 153 -16.27 3.11 -4.22
C VAL A 153 -16.03 2.60 -5.64
N THR A 154 -15.27 3.37 -6.44
CA THR A 154 -14.99 2.99 -7.82
C THR A 154 -14.04 1.78 -7.90
N VAL A 155 -13.03 1.71 -7.05
CA VAL A 155 -12.11 0.56 -6.98
C VAL A 155 -12.86 -0.73 -6.63
N ARG A 156 -13.81 -0.69 -5.71
CA ARG A 156 -14.65 -1.85 -5.38
C ARG A 156 -15.49 -2.29 -6.58
N ARG A 157 -16.11 -1.35 -7.28
CA ARG A 157 -16.85 -1.65 -8.51
C ARG A 157 -15.94 -2.23 -9.60
N MET A 158 -14.75 -1.67 -9.80
CA MET A 158 -13.77 -2.21 -10.75
C MET A 158 -13.43 -3.67 -10.46
N LEU A 159 -13.30 -4.06 -9.17
CA LEU A 159 -13.05 -5.45 -8.79
C LEU A 159 -14.23 -6.37 -9.08
N ASP A 160 -15.43 -5.90 -8.78
CA ASP A 160 -16.64 -6.70 -8.93
C ASP A 160 -17.04 -6.87 -10.41
N GLU A 161 -16.75 -5.86 -11.23
CA GLU A 161 -17.22 -5.78 -12.62
C GLU A 161 -16.14 -6.10 -13.66
N GLN A 162 -14.85 -6.24 -13.28
CA GLN A 162 -13.78 -6.58 -14.25
C GLN A 162 -13.90 -7.99 -14.78
N GLY A 163 -13.64 -8.15 -16.09
CA GLY A 163 -13.52 -9.43 -16.78
C GLY A 163 -12.32 -9.43 -17.72
N ASP A 164 -11.70 -10.58 -17.93
CA ASP A 164 -10.54 -10.75 -18.84
C ASP A 164 -9.41 -9.72 -18.60
N MET A 165 -9.16 -9.40 -17.33
CA MET A 165 -8.18 -8.37 -16.90
C MET A 165 -8.46 -6.98 -17.48
N LYS A 166 -9.74 -6.63 -17.64
CA LYS A 166 -10.20 -5.29 -18.05
C LYS A 166 -11.33 -4.84 -17.15
N VAL A 167 -11.30 -3.59 -16.75
CA VAL A 167 -12.46 -2.94 -16.13
C VAL A 167 -13.41 -2.46 -17.23
N PRO A 168 -14.71 -2.31 -16.95
CA PRO A 168 -15.63 -1.59 -17.84
C PRO A 168 -15.12 -0.19 -18.16
N SER A 169 -15.22 0.25 -19.42
CA SER A 169 -14.68 1.54 -19.87
C SER A 169 -15.29 2.74 -19.12
N GLU A 170 -16.53 2.62 -18.67
CA GLU A 170 -17.23 3.65 -17.88
C GLU A 170 -16.66 3.79 -16.45
N LEU A 171 -15.89 2.82 -15.97
CA LEU A 171 -15.20 2.89 -14.68
C LEU A 171 -13.81 3.49 -14.78
N VAL A 172 -13.26 3.67 -15.99
CA VAL A 172 -11.97 4.34 -16.17
C VAL A 172 -12.09 5.79 -15.69
N PRO A 173 -11.31 6.22 -14.68
CA PRO A 173 -11.46 7.54 -14.12
C PRO A 173 -10.81 8.62 -14.98
N TYR A 174 -11.54 9.70 -15.20
CA TYR A 174 -11.06 10.88 -15.92
C TYR A 174 -11.16 12.13 -15.04
N CYS A 175 -10.24 13.06 -15.23
CA CYS A 175 -10.21 14.33 -14.53
C CYS A 175 -11.44 15.17 -14.87
N PRO A 176 -12.24 15.59 -13.89
CA PRO A 176 -13.46 16.35 -14.13
C PRO A 176 -13.19 17.79 -14.62
N VAL A 177 -11.93 18.25 -14.57
CA VAL A 177 -11.54 19.59 -14.99
C VAL A 177 -11.01 19.61 -16.43
N CYS A 178 -10.12 18.68 -16.79
CA CYS A 178 -9.47 18.70 -18.12
C CYS A 178 -9.73 17.48 -18.98
N GLY A 179 -10.49 16.49 -18.49
CA GLY A 179 -10.78 15.26 -19.22
C GLY A 179 -9.61 14.30 -19.41
N ALA A 180 -8.42 14.60 -18.88
CA ALA A 180 -7.30 13.66 -18.94
C ALA A 180 -7.54 12.44 -18.06
N PRO A 181 -6.95 11.27 -18.33
CA PRO A 181 -7.01 10.14 -17.42
C PRO A 181 -6.52 10.53 -16.03
N MET A 182 -7.09 9.92 -15.01
CA MET A 182 -6.54 10.01 -13.66
C MET A 182 -5.32 9.10 -13.52
N THR A 183 -4.54 9.34 -12.49
CA THR A 183 -3.44 8.48 -12.06
C THR A 183 -3.46 8.32 -10.55
N MET A 184 -2.68 7.39 -10.06
CA MET A 184 -2.48 7.19 -8.63
C MET A 184 -1.85 8.42 -7.99
N ASN A 185 -2.21 8.69 -6.73
CA ASN A 185 -1.61 9.80 -5.97
C ASN A 185 -0.20 9.49 -5.42
N PRO A 186 0.27 8.25 -5.19
CA PRO A 186 1.64 8.04 -4.77
C PRO A 186 2.64 8.73 -5.69
N THR A 187 3.53 9.50 -5.07
CA THR A 187 4.67 10.14 -5.76
C THR A 187 5.88 9.22 -5.61
N TRP A 188 6.39 8.74 -6.73
CA TRP A 188 7.60 7.94 -6.81
C TRP A 188 8.81 8.83 -7.04
#